data_14d7f16078ac468367181cb90c8125c8
#
_entry.id   14d7f16078ac468367181cb90c8125c8
#
_cell.length_a   1.000
_cell.length_b   1.000
_cell.length_c   1.000
_cell.angle_alpha   90.00
_cell.angle_beta   90.00
_cell.angle_gamma   90.00
#
_symmetry.space_group_name_H-M   'P 1'
#
loop_
_entity.id
_entity.type
_entity.pdbx_description
1 polymer ?
#
loop_
_entity_poly.entity_id
_entity_poly.type
_entity_poly.pdbx_seq_one_letter_code
_entity_poly.pdbx_strand_id
1 'polypeptide(L)'
;MSNASKFFTSLAVQLTYNVPSLRQYICEAVTKRSDIASLSLSEQWRRLVLGPISNLQSESCQSYVLVVDALDECEDDKDVRIILQLLAEARSLTTVRLRVFLTSRPEISIRYSMHHILQAEHQDFILHNVPATVINHDISLFLEYNLGIIRQEWTLGADWPGEVVLRQLVLYACGLFIWAATACRFIREGRRFACKRLDTILKGSSSAITAPEKHLNEIYLAVLEHSIFSGYSEEEKEEAYNMLKHTLGSIVVLLSPLSTSSLSRLLHLSKKEVDQTFEDLYAILDIPEDSTYPVRLHHPSFRDFLLNKDRCGDFWVDNKEAHQILADGCIQLMSETLKKDICEMQAPGSLATQVDSSYVEKCLPSEVQYACLYWVQHLQRSGAPLSDNDRVHQFLQAHILHWLEALSWIRKISDGIIAIHSLEALISVSLLTIYYETLTNLY
;
A
#
# COMPACT_ATOMS: atom_id res chain seq x y z
N MET A 1 2.31 -1.01 -0.01
CA MET A 1 3.11 -2.23 0.21
C MET A 1 3.35 -2.37 1.70
N SER A 2 3.24 -3.56 2.25
CA SER A 2 3.40 -3.77 3.68
C SER A 2 4.87 -4.05 4.00
N ASN A 3 5.41 -3.29 4.94
CA ASN A 3 6.77 -3.50 5.43
C ASN A 3 6.80 -4.77 6.31
N ALA A 4 7.50 -5.80 5.85
CA ALA A 4 7.62 -7.08 6.54
C ALA A 4 8.15 -6.96 7.97
N SER A 5 8.99 -5.95 8.28
CA SER A 5 9.53 -5.73 9.62
C SER A 5 8.45 -5.47 10.68
N LYS A 6 7.25 -5.03 10.26
CA LYS A 6 6.10 -4.78 11.13
C LYS A 6 5.14 -5.98 11.23
N PHE A 7 5.38 -7.06 10.52
CA PHE A 7 4.45 -8.19 10.41
C PHE A 7 4.12 -8.79 11.79
N PHE A 8 5.13 -9.26 12.51
CA PHE A 8 4.90 -9.88 13.81
C PHE A 8 4.57 -8.90 14.93
N THR A 9 5.01 -7.65 14.85
CA THR A 9 4.60 -6.61 15.80
C THR A 9 3.12 -6.25 15.62
N SER A 10 2.64 -6.14 14.39
CA SER A 10 1.21 -5.92 14.10
C SER A 10 0.36 -7.10 14.55
N LEU A 11 0.84 -8.33 14.30
CA LEU A 11 0.19 -9.54 14.79
C LEU A 11 0.09 -9.57 16.31
N ALA A 12 1.17 -9.21 17.02
CA ALA A 12 1.18 -9.16 18.47
C ALA A 12 0.14 -8.15 19.02
N VAL A 13 0.01 -6.98 18.38
CA VAL A 13 -1.01 -6.01 18.75
C VAL A 13 -2.41 -6.61 18.59
N GLN A 14 -2.71 -7.25 17.44
CA GLN A 14 -4.01 -7.90 17.21
C GLN A 14 -4.26 -9.02 18.24
N LEU A 15 -3.24 -9.81 18.59
CA LEU A 15 -3.37 -10.84 19.62
C LEU A 15 -3.71 -10.24 20.99
N THR A 16 -3.17 -9.08 21.38
CA THR A 16 -3.51 -8.43 22.65
C THR A 16 -4.97 -7.96 22.72
N TYR A 17 -5.58 -7.62 21.55
CA TYR A 17 -6.98 -7.21 21.49
C TYR A 17 -7.92 -8.41 21.41
N ASN A 18 -7.61 -9.40 20.58
CA ASN A 18 -8.52 -10.52 20.31
C ASN A 18 -8.41 -11.65 21.32
N VAL A 19 -7.26 -11.78 22.02
CA VAL A 19 -6.99 -12.82 23.02
C VAL A 19 -6.50 -12.16 24.32
N PRO A 20 -7.40 -11.67 25.18
CA PRO A 20 -7.03 -10.89 26.38
C PRO A 20 -6.04 -11.62 27.31
N SER A 21 -6.08 -12.96 27.36
CA SER A 21 -5.15 -13.78 28.14
C SER A 21 -3.70 -13.70 27.68
N LEU A 22 -3.44 -13.33 26.40
CA LEU A 22 -2.09 -13.12 25.87
C LEU A 22 -1.52 -11.75 26.21
N ARG A 23 -2.37 -10.77 26.53
CA ARG A 23 -1.96 -9.38 26.74
C ARG A 23 -0.85 -9.24 27.78
N GLN A 24 -0.97 -9.93 28.90
CA GLN A 24 0.04 -9.89 29.96
C GLN A 24 1.41 -10.36 29.45
N TYR A 25 1.46 -11.52 28.79
CA TYR A 25 2.71 -12.11 28.30
C TYR A 25 3.39 -11.28 27.21
N ILE A 26 2.59 -10.69 26.30
CA ILE A 26 3.11 -9.81 25.25
C ILE A 26 3.62 -8.50 25.87
N CYS A 27 2.89 -7.89 26.80
CA CYS A 27 3.35 -6.69 27.50
C CYS A 27 4.64 -6.94 28.28
N GLU A 28 4.77 -8.08 28.96
CA GLU A 28 6.00 -8.46 29.65
C GLU A 28 7.19 -8.61 28.68
N ALA A 29 6.98 -9.21 27.50
CA ALA A 29 8.01 -9.35 26.47
C ALA A 29 8.51 -7.99 25.98
N VAL A 30 7.58 -7.05 25.70
CA VAL A 30 7.89 -5.67 25.27
C VAL A 30 8.59 -4.88 26.39
N THR A 31 8.15 -5.05 27.66
CA THR A 31 8.76 -4.36 28.80
C THR A 31 10.19 -4.83 29.06
N LYS A 32 10.44 -6.15 28.92
CA LYS A 32 11.78 -6.74 29.07
C LYS A 32 12.74 -6.29 27.96
N ARG A 33 12.19 -5.92 26.79
CA ARG A 33 12.99 -5.54 25.63
C ARG A 33 12.27 -4.48 24.78
N SER A 34 12.53 -3.22 25.08
CA SER A 34 11.86 -2.08 24.41
C SER A 34 12.23 -1.94 22.91
N ASP A 35 13.37 -2.53 22.48
CA ASP A 35 13.85 -2.54 21.09
C ASP A 35 13.30 -3.71 20.26
N ILE A 36 12.33 -4.48 20.77
CA ILE A 36 11.84 -5.72 20.13
C ILE A 36 11.33 -5.50 18.71
N ALA A 37 10.80 -4.31 18.41
CA ALA A 37 10.30 -3.95 17.07
C ALA A 37 11.42 -3.79 16.02
N SER A 38 12.67 -3.59 16.44
CA SER A 38 13.85 -3.48 15.58
C SER A 38 14.63 -4.78 15.44
N LEU A 39 14.21 -5.84 16.14
CA LEU A 39 14.85 -7.15 16.04
C LEU A 39 14.45 -7.87 14.74
N SER A 40 15.21 -8.94 14.42
CA SER A 40 14.88 -9.81 13.29
C SER A 40 13.48 -10.41 13.40
N LEU A 41 12.87 -10.74 12.25
CA LEU A 41 11.55 -11.39 12.20
C LEU A 41 11.49 -12.65 13.08
N SER A 42 12.56 -13.44 13.11
CA SER A 42 12.66 -14.66 13.94
C SER A 42 12.59 -14.34 15.44
N GLU A 43 13.28 -13.29 15.89
CA GLU A 43 13.22 -12.88 17.30
C GLU A 43 11.86 -12.28 17.68
N GLN A 44 11.28 -11.46 16.77
CA GLN A 44 9.92 -10.93 16.96
C GLN A 44 8.90 -12.08 17.07
N TRP A 45 8.94 -13.06 16.15
CA TRP A 45 8.07 -14.23 16.17
C TRP A 45 8.15 -15.00 17.50
N ARG A 46 9.38 -15.35 17.91
CA ARG A 46 9.60 -16.12 19.15
C ARG A 46 9.15 -15.38 20.39
N ARG A 47 9.44 -14.07 20.49
CA ARG A 47 9.17 -13.29 21.70
C ARG A 47 7.76 -12.75 21.79
N LEU A 48 7.14 -12.37 20.66
CA LEU A 48 5.84 -11.73 20.62
C LEU A 48 4.68 -12.70 20.36
N VAL A 49 4.95 -13.86 19.76
CA VAL A 49 3.91 -14.81 19.35
C VAL A 49 4.11 -16.16 20.00
N LEU A 50 5.17 -16.90 19.67
CA LEU A 50 5.38 -18.26 20.18
C LEU A 50 5.49 -18.33 21.71
N GLY A 51 6.35 -17.49 22.29
CA GLY A 51 6.55 -17.47 23.74
C GLY A 51 5.28 -17.16 24.51
N PRO A 52 4.57 -16.06 24.23
CA PRO A 52 3.27 -15.76 24.83
C PRO A 52 2.25 -16.89 24.70
N ILE A 53 2.09 -17.46 23.49
CA ILE A 53 1.12 -18.56 23.25
C ILE A 53 1.52 -19.82 24.03
N SER A 54 2.81 -20.16 24.09
CA SER A 54 3.30 -21.33 24.84
C SER A 54 3.06 -21.20 26.36
N ASN A 55 2.96 -19.99 26.88
CA ASN A 55 2.71 -19.72 28.30
C ASN A 55 1.21 -19.72 28.68
N LEU A 56 0.31 -19.86 27.67
CA LEU A 56 -1.10 -19.98 27.99
C LEU A 56 -1.37 -21.27 28.78
N GLN A 57 -1.78 -21.09 30.03
CA GLN A 57 -2.26 -22.19 30.87
C GLN A 57 -3.75 -22.38 30.53
N SER A 58 -4.08 -23.46 29.82
CA SER A 58 -5.47 -23.80 29.54
C SER A 58 -5.74 -25.23 29.97
N GLU A 59 -6.80 -25.44 30.72
CA GLU A 59 -7.31 -26.77 31.08
C GLU A 59 -7.89 -27.53 29.88
N SER A 60 -8.17 -26.80 28.77
CA SER A 60 -8.63 -27.36 27.48
C SER A 60 -7.76 -26.87 26.35
N CYS A 61 -7.43 -27.75 25.40
CA CYS A 61 -6.66 -27.41 24.19
C CYS A 61 -7.42 -26.36 23.36
N GLN A 62 -7.06 -25.09 23.54
CA GLN A 62 -7.66 -23.98 22.76
C GLN A 62 -7.13 -24.00 21.33
N SER A 63 -8.02 -23.70 20.39
CA SER A 63 -7.68 -23.61 18.96
C SER A 63 -7.81 -22.17 18.48
N TYR A 64 -6.76 -21.67 17.86
CA TYR A 64 -6.73 -20.34 17.26
C TYR A 64 -6.50 -20.44 15.76
N VAL A 65 -7.08 -19.51 15.01
CA VAL A 65 -6.83 -19.35 13.58
C VAL A 65 -6.17 -18.00 13.36
N LEU A 66 -4.98 -18.04 12.79
CA LEU A 66 -4.28 -16.84 12.30
C LEU A 66 -4.62 -16.68 10.82
N VAL A 67 -5.18 -15.53 10.46
CA VAL A 67 -5.47 -15.19 9.05
C VAL A 67 -4.42 -14.20 8.57
N VAL A 68 -3.71 -14.58 7.50
CA VAL A 68 -2.73 -13.75 6.80
C VAL A 68 -3.24 -13.55 5.39
N ASP A 69 -3.68 -12.33 5.08
CA ASP A 69 -4.22 -12.00 3.77
C ASP A 69 -3.17 -11.31 2.91
N ALA A 70 -3.13 -11.66 1.61
CA ALA A 70 -2.28 -11.06 0.59
C ALA A 70 -0.77 -11.01 0.97
N LEU A 71 -0.19 -12.16 1.31
CA LEU A 71 1.24 -12.24 1.68
C LEU A 71 2.19 -11.77 0.56
N ASP A 72 1.77 -11.87 -0.70
CA ASP A 72 2.48 -11.36 -1.88
C ASP A 72 2.64 -9.83 -1.90
N GLU A 73 1.90 -9.09 -1.09
CA GLU A 73 2.06 -7.63 -0.98
C GLU A 73 3.26 -7.22 -0.11
N CYS A 74 3.99 -8.17 0.49
CA CYS A 74 5.26 -7.89 1.15
C CYS A 74 6.35 -7.56 0.12
N GLU A 75 7.16 -6.55 0.42
CA GLU A 75 8.11 -5.98 -0.54
C GLU A 75 9.32 -6.88 -0.88
N ASP A 76 9.80 -7.67 0.08
CA ASP A 76 11.01 -8.49 -0.07
C ASP A 76 10.69 -9.99 -0.07
N ASP A 77 11.02 -10.64 -1.15
CA ASP A 77 10.91 -12.09 -1.31
C ASP A 77 11.62 -12.89 -0.22
N LYS A 78 12.73 -12.36 0.33
CA LYS A 78 13.45 -13.00 1.43
C LYS A 78 12.64 -12.98 2.71
N ASP A 79 12.00 -11.85 3.00
CA ASP A 79 11.16 -11.70 4.17
C ASP A 79 9.92 -12.59 4.08
N VAL A 80 9.31 -12.69 2.89
CA VAL A 80 8.19 -13.63 2.63
C VAL A 80 8.59 -15.06 2.97
N ARG A 81 9.76 -15.50 2.52
CA ARG A 81 10.29 -16.85 2.83
C ARG A 81 10.50 -17.07 4.33
N ILE A 82 11.08 -16.08 5.01
CA ILE A 82 11.28 -16.12 6.46
C ILE A 82 9.94 -16.19 7.19
N ILE A 83 8.96 -15.37 6.80
CA ILE A 83 7.61 -15.38 7.41
C ILE A 83 6.96 -16.76 7.26
N LEU A 84 6.99 -17.35 6.06
CA LEU A 84 6.43 -18.69 5.82
C LEU A 84 7.10 -19.76 6.67
N GLN A 85 8.43 -19.75 6.78
CA GLN A 85 9.17 -20.68 7.62
C GLN A 85 8.80 -20.53 9.10
N LEU A 86 8.71 -19.29 9.59
CA LEU A 86 8.34 -19.01 10.97
C LEU A 86 6.89 -19.41 11.28
N LEU A 87 5.96 -19.15 10.37
CA LEU A 87 4.57 -19.59 10.53
C LEU A 87 4.46 -21.13 10.58
N ALA A 88 5.30 -21.85 9.84
CA ALA A 88 5.37 -23.31 9.93
C ALA A 88 5.91 -23.81 11.29
N GLU A 89 6.69 -23.03 12.01
CA GLU A 89 7.13 -23.35 13.38
C GLU A 89 5.94 -23.43 14.38
N ALA A 90 4.78 -22.83 14.04
CA ALA A 90 3.59 -22.87 14.89
C ALA A 90 3.13 -24.29 15.25
N ARG A 91 3.46 -25.29 14.42
CA ARG A 91 3.23 -26.72 14.71
C ARG A 91 3.93 -27.25 15.95
N SER A 92 5.02 -26.62 16.39
CA SER A 92 5.77 -26.99 17.58
C SER A 92 5.01 -26.71 18.89
N LEU A 93 3.91 -25.95 18.81
CA LEU A 93 3.08 -25.63 19.96
C LEU A 93 2.28 -26.89 20.39
N THR A 94 2.50 -27.30 21.64
CA THR A 94 1.82 -28.47 22.21
C THR A 94 0.64 -28.09 23.12
N THR A 95 0.67 -26.86 23.66
CA THR A 95 -0.34 -26.35 24.61
C THR A 95 -1.58 -25.80 23.92
N VAL A 96 -1.43 -25.34 22.67
CA VAL A 96 -2.47 -24.66 21.89
C VAL A 96 -2.42 -25.15 20.44
N ARG A 97 -3.57 -25.29 19.81
CA ARG A 97 -3.66 -25.61 18.38
C ARG A 97 -3.73 -24.31 17.57
N LEU A 98 -2.60 -23.89 16.99
CA LEU A 98 -2.57 -22.74 16.08
C LEU A 98 -2.67 -23.23 14.63
N ARG A 99 -3.69 -22.73 13.91
CA ARG A 99 -3.85 -22.93 12.47
C ARG A 99 -3.58 -21.62 11.76
N VAL A 100 -2.91 -21.68 10.61
CA VAL A 100 -2.67 -20.51 9.76
C VAL A 100 -3.49 -20.67 8.49
N PHE A 101 -4.31 -19.66 8.20
CA PHE A 101 -4.99 -19.50 6.91
C PHE A 101 -4.30 -18.37 6.17
N LEU A 102 -3.78 -18.66 4.99
CA LEU A 102 -2.96 -17.71 4.24
C LEU A 102 -3.54 -17.55 2.83
N THR A 103 -3.65 -16.30 2.37
CA THR A 103 -3.93 -15.99 0.97
C THR A 103 -2.73 -15.34 0.32
N SER A 104 -2.52 -15.64 -0.97
CA SER A 104 -1.44 -15.04 -1.76
C SER A 104 -1.63 -15.31 -3.24
N ARG A 105 -1.03 -14.48 -4.09
CA ARG A 105 -0.79 -14.81 -5.49
C ARG A 105 0.27 -15.92 -5.58
N PRO A 106 0.27 -16.77 -6.63
CA PRO A 106 1.21 -17.88 -6.77
C PRO A 106 2.59 -17.41 -7.27
N GLU A 107 3.21 -16.45 -6.57
CA GLU A 107 4.54 -15.94 -6.90
C GLU A 107 5.63 -17.00 -6.66
N ILE A 108 6.78 -16.82 -7.33
CA ILE A 108 7.87 -17.82 -7.31
C ILE A 108 8.40 -18.03 -5.88
N SER A 109 8.57 -16.97 -5.12
CA SER A 109 9.05 -17.01 -3.73
C SER A 109 8.14 -17.82 -2.82
N ILE A 110 6.82 -17.65 -2.98
CA ILE A 110 5.80 -18.33 -2.18
C ILE A 110 5.70 -19.81 -2.60
N ARG A 111 5.57 -20.07 -3.90
CA ARG A 111 5.54 -21.44 -4.41
C ARG A 111 6.75 -22.26 -4.00
N TYR A 112 7.95 -21.66 -4.12
CA TYR A 112 9.19 -22.32 -3.72
C TYR A 112 9.21 -22.61 -2.22
N SER A 113 8.80 -21.66 -1.39
CA SER A 113 8.76 -21.84 0.07
C SER A 113 7.74 -22.90 0.51
N MET A 114 6.55 -22.91 -0.11
CA MET A 114 5.52 -23.92 0.18
C MET A 114 5.96 -25.33 -0.21
N HIS A 115 6.74 -25.49 -1.29
CA HIS A 115 7.31 -26.79 -1.66
C HIS A 115 8.29 -27.36 -0.60
N HIS A 116 8.92 -26.51 0.20
CA HIS A 116 9.79 -26.96 1.28
C HIS A 116 9.06 -27.27 2.58
N ILE A 117 7.79 -26.88 2.71
CA ILE A 117 6.92 -27.29 3.81
C ILE A 117 6.30 -28.64 3.42
N LEU A 118 6.38 -29.64 4.30
CA LEU A 118 5.87 -30.99 4.00
C LEU A 118 4.39 -30.94 3.61
N GLN A 119 4.01 -31.65 2.57
CA GLN A 119 2.61 -31.72 2.10
C GLN A 119 1.60 -32.19 3.19
N ALA A 120 2.07 -32.94 4.18
CA ALA A 120 1.23 -33.33 5.32
C ALA A 120 0.93 -32.18 6.29
N GLU A 121 1.60 -31.03 6.14
CA GLU A 121 1.53 -29.92 7.08
C GLU A 121 0.71 -28.73 6.54
N HIS A 122 0.37 -28.72 5.26
CA HIS A 122 -0.46 -27.69 4.64
C HIS A 122 -1.45 -28.29 3.64
N GLN A 123 -2.50 -27.54 3.36
CA GLN A 123 -3.48 -27.83 2.33
C GLN A 123 -3.61 -26.63 1.42
N ASP A 124 -3.35 -26.83 0.13
CA ASP A 124 -3.51 -25.79 -0.88
C ASP A 124 -4.94 -25.75 -1.42
N PHE A 125 -5.46 -24.53 -1.54
CA PHE A 125 -6.72 -24.28 -2.23
C PHE A 125 -6.47 -23.27 -3.37
N ILE A 126 -6.48 -23.79 -4.60
CA ILE A 126 -6.16 -23.01 -5.78
C ILE A 126 -7.45 -22.43 -6.37
N LEU A 127 -7.66 -21.12 -6.23
CA LEU A 127 -8.90 -20.45 -6.62
C LEU A 127 -9.22 -20.58 -8.11
N HIS A 128 -8.23 -20.61 -9.01
CA HIS A 128 -8.49 -20.78 -10.45
C HIS A 128 -8.89 -22.21 -10.85
N ASN A 129 -8.88 -23.17 -9.92
CA ASN A 129 -9.46 -24.48 -10.13
C ASN A 129 -10.97 -24.51 -9.80
N VAL A 130 -11.52 -23.43 -9.24
CA VAL A 130 -12.97 -23.33 -9.01
C VAL A 130 -13.68 -23.28 -10.36
N PRO A 131 -14.72 -24.09 -10.59
CA PRO A 131 -15.44 -24.11 -11.87
C PRO A 131 -15.99 -22.71 -12.22
N ALA A 132 -15.82 -22.28 -13.47
CA ALA A 132 -16.30 -20.99 -13.95
C ALA A 132 -17.82 -20.78 -13.73
N THR A 133 -18.60 -21.86 -13.73
CA THR A 133 -20.04 -21.81 -13.44
C THR A 133 -20.33 -21.35 -12.02
N VAL A 134 -19.53 -21.76 -11.03
CA VAL A 134 -19.65 -21.32 -9.63
C VAL A 134 -19.26 -19.85 -9.52
N ILE A 135 -18.09 -19.47 -10.07
CA ILE A 135 -17.61 -18.10 -10.02
C ILE A 135 -18.58 -17.13 -10.71
N ASN A 136 -19.09 -17.49 -11.90
CA ASN A 136 -20.04 -16.67 -12.63
C ASN A 136 -21.39 -16.53 -11.89
N HIS A 137 -21.84 -17.59 -11.21
CA HIS A 137 -23.02 -17.52 -10.36
C HIS A 137 -22.82 -16.55 -9.20
N ASP A 138 -21.69 -16.64 -8.49
CA ASP A 138 -21.39 -15.76 -7.37
C ASP A 138 -21.23 -14.29 -7.81
N ILE A 139 -20.59 -14.05 -8.98
CA ILE A 139 -20.50 -12.71 -9.58
C ILE A 139 -21.90 -12.19 -9.97
N SER A 140 -22.78 -13.06 -10.49
CA SER A 140 -24.16 -12.67 -10.80
C SER A 140 -24.91 -12.20 -9.55
N LEU A 141 -24.82 -12.96 -8.46
CA LEU A 141 -25.42 -12.56 -7.17
C LEU A 141 -24.85 -11.24 -6.65
N PHE A 142 -23.53 -11.07 -6.74
CA PHE A 142 -22.85 -9.83 -6.34
C PHE A 142 -23.34 -8.62 -7.15
N LEU A 143 -23.44 -8.77 -8.48
CA LEU A 143 -23.93 -7.73 -9.38
C LEU A 143 -25.41 -7.42 -9.13
N GLU A 144 -26.26 -8.44 -9.02
CA GLU A 144 -27.69 -8.28 -8.73
C GLU A 144 -27.91 -7.48 -7.45
N TYR A 145 -27.19 -7.83 -6.38
CA TYR A 145 -27.30 -7.14 -5.10
C TYR A 145 -26.86 -5.67 -5.22
N ASN A 146 -25.64 -5.40 -5.75
CA ASN A 146 -25.12 -4.04 -5.82
C ASN A 146 -25.89 -3.14 -6.79
N LEU A 147 -26.25 -3.65 -7.96
CA LEU A 147 -27.08 -2.90 -8.92
C LEU A 147 -28.51 -2.68 -8.38
N GLY A 148 -29.03 -3.63 -7.59
CA GLY A 148 -30.29 -3.46 -6.86
C GLY A 148 -30.24 -2.29 -5.87
N ILE A 149 -29.14 -2.10 -5.14
CA ILE A 149 -28.93 -0.94 -4.27
C ILE A 149 -28.91 0.36 -5.11
N ILE A 150 -28.12 0.39 -6.19
CA ILE A 150 -28.02 1.55 -7.09
C ILE A 150 -29.39 1.93 -7.66
N ARG A 151 -30.18 0.93 -8.08
CA ARG A 151 -31.55 1.13 -8.56
C ARG A 151 -32.43 1.83 -7.54
N GLN A 152 -32.34 1.42 -6.27
CA GLN A 152 -33.11 2.02 -5.17
C GLN A 152 -32.63 3.45 -4.85
N GLU A 153 -31.34 3.65 -4.72
CA GLU A 153 -30.72 4.96 -4.40
C GLU A 153 -31.11 6.04 -5.43
N TRP A 154 -31.13 5.67 -6.70
CA TRP A 154 -31.34 6.62 -7.80
C TRP A 154 -32.71 6.49 -8.46
N THR A 155 -33.65 5.74 -7.86
CA THR A 155 -35.04 5.59 -8.31
C THR A 155 -35.12 5.21 -9.79
N LEU A 156 -34.27 4.23 -10.22
CA LEU A 156 -34.25 3.72 -11.59
C LEU A 156 -35.44 2.78 -11.83
N GLY A 157 -35.77 2.52 -13.10
CA GLY A 157 -36.90 1.66 -13.46
C GLY A 157 -36.86 0.28 -12.78
N ALA A 158 -38.03 -0.30 -12.48
CA ALA A 158 -38.15 -1.54 -11.71
C ALA A 158 -37.34 -2.71 -12.29
N ASP A 159 -37.24 -2.78 -13.61
CA ASP A 159 -36.53 -3.86 -14.33
C ASP A 159 -35.05 -3.51 -14.62
N TRP A 160 -34.56 -2.37 -14.16
CA TRP A 160 -33.17 -1.97 -14.41
C TRP A 160 -32.19 -2.81 -13.57
N PRO A 161 -31.05 -3.24 -14.15
CA PRO A 161 -30.56 -3.00 -15.50
C PRO A 161 -31.10 -3.99 -16.55
N GLY A 162 -31.88 -4.98 -16.12
CA GLY A 162 -32.40 -6.05 -16.92
C GLY A 162 -31.49 -7.28 -16.99
N GLU A 163 -32.12 -8.46 -17.13
CA GLU A 163 -31.43 -9.75 -17.07
C GLU A 163 -30.37 -9.93 -18.18
N VAL A 164 -30.62 -9.37 -19.37
CA VAL A 164 -29.70 -9.45 -20.52
C VAL A 164 -28.41 -8.67 -20.21
N VAL A 165 -28.55 -7.48 -19.64
CA VAL A 165 -27.41 -6.64 -19.24
C VAL A 165 -26.63 -7.30 -18.12
N LEU A 166 -27.32 -7.86 -17.12
CA LEU A 166 -26.68 -8.55 -16.02
C LEU A 166 -25.81 -9.72 -16.53
N ARG A 167 -26.35 -10.57 -17.42
CA ARG A 167 -25.58 -11.66 -18.04
C ARG A 167 -24.36 -11.14 -18.81
N GLN A 168 -24.49 -10.02 -19.50
CA GLN A 168 -23.38 -9.40 -20.22
C GLN A 168 -22.29 -8.90 -19.26
N LEU A 169 -22.65 -8.26 -18.15
CA LEU A 169 -21.70 -7.84 -17.12
C LEU A 169 -20.96 -9.03 -16.48
N VAL A 170 -21.65 -10.14 -16.23
CA VAL A 170 -21.02 -11.40 -15.75
C VAL A 170 -19.97 -11.89 -16.74
N LEU A 171 -20.27 -11.87 -18.05
CA LEU A 171 -19.32 -12.26 -19.09
C LEU A 171 -18.11 -11.33 -19.10
N TYR A 172 -18.30 -10.01 -19.01
CA TYR A 172 -17.21 -9.04 -18.99
C TYR A 172 -16.34 -9.14 -17.73
N ALA A 173 -16.91 -9.55 -16.61
CA ALA A 173 -16.16 -9.79 -15.40
C ALA A 173 -15.13 -10.93 -15.55
N CYS A 174 -15.33 -11.86 -16.49
CA CYS A 174 -14.41 -12.97 -16.77
C CYS A 174 -13.90 -13.69 -15.51
N GLY A 175 -14.75 -13.87 -14.50
CA GLY A 175 -14.38 -14.49 -13.23
C GLY A 175 -13.68 -13.54 -12.23
N LEU A 176 -13.53 -12.25 -12.53
CA LEU A 176 -12.86 -11.30 -11.67
C LEU A 176 -13.87 -10.45 -10.87
N PHE A 177 -13.98 -10.72 -9.56
CA PHE A 177 -14.80 -9.91 -8.65
C PHE A 177 -14.39 -8.45 -8.61
N ILE A 178 -13.08 -8.16 -8.74
CA ILE A 178 -12.61 -6.77 -8.76
C ILE A 178 -13.15 -5.98 -9.96
N TRP A 179 -13.32 -6.62 -11.13
CA TRP A 179 -13.98 -5.99 -12.26
C TRP A 179 -15.43 -5.65 -11.92
N ALA A 180 -16.18 -6.60 -11.40
CA ALA A 180 -17.58 -6.41 -11.02
C ALA A 180 -17.74 -5.31 -9.95
N ALA A 181 -16.86 -5.32 -8.94
CA ALA A 181 -16.86 -4.30 -7.89
C ALA A 181 -16.54 -2.90 -8.43
N THR A 182 -15.53 -2.79 -9.30
CA THR A 182 -15.16 -1.51 -9.94
C THR A 182 -16.28 -1.00 -10.82
N ALA A 183 -16.91 -1.87 -11.62
CA ALA A 183 -18.05 -1.52 -12.46
C ALA A 183 -19.24 -0.99 -11.61
N CYS A 184 -19.59 -1.69 -10.54
CA CYS A 184 -20.67 -1.23 -9.64
C CYS A 184 -20.35 0.13 -9.01
N ARG A 185 -19.12 0.36 -8.51
CA ARG A 185 -18.72 1.66 -7.95
C ARG A 185 -18.80 2.75 -9.01
N PHE A 186 -18.23 2.53 -10.20
CA PHE A 186 -18.27 3.48 -11.31
C PHE A 186 -19.71 3.87 -11.69
N ILE A 187 -20.60 2.89 -11.78
CA ILE A 187 -22.03 3.14 -12.08
C ILE A 187 -22.67 3.95 -10.95
N ARG A 188 -22.43 3.57 -9.67
CA ARG A 188 -23.01 4.23 -8.50
C ARG A 188 -22.63 5.69 -8.38
N GLU A 189 -21.36 6.02 -8.62
CA GLU A 189 -20.84 7.39 -8.62
C GLU A 189 -21.46 8.26 -9.72
N GLY A 190 -21.96 7.63 -10.79
CA GLY A 190 -22.71 8.32 -11.83
C GLY A 190 -23.97 9.02 -11.33
N ARG A 191 -24.45 8.67 -10.13
CA ARG A 191 -25.66 9.26 -9.53
C ARG A 191 -26.81 9.25 -10.57
N ARG A 192 -27.37 10.39 -10.89
CA ARG A 192 -28.40 10.54 -11.95
C ARG A 192 -27.93 10.06 -13.33
N PHE A 193 -26.64 9.90 -13.56
CA PHE A 193 -26.06 9.41 -14.81
C PHE A 193 -25.66 7.92 -14.75
N ALA A 194 -26.12 7.17 -13.74
CA ALA A 194 -25.80 5.75 -13.58
C ALA A 194 -26.09 4.93 -14.84
N CYS A 195 -27.22 5.17 -15.52
CA CYS A 195 -27.54 4.51 -16.79
C CYS A 195 -26.51 4.83 -17.88
N LYS A 196 -26.08 6.10 -17.98
CA LYS A 196 -25.06 6.50 -18.98
C LYS A 196 -23.71 5.85 -18.71
N ARG A 197 -23.29 5.74 -17.46
CA ARG A 197 -22.06 5.03 -17.08
C ARG A 197 -22.14 3.52 -17.36
N LEU A 198 -23.29 2.91 -17.12
CA LEU A 198 -23.53 1.52 -17.51
C LEU A 198 -23.39 1.35 -19.04
N ASP A 199 -24.01 2.24 -19.83
CA ASP A 199 -23.88 2.21 -21.29
C ASP A 199 -22.43 2.37 -21.77
N THR A 200 -21.63 3.18 -21.08
CA THR A 200 -20.20 3.34 -21.36
C THR A 200 -19.45 2.02 -21.20
N ILE A 201 -19.70 1.29 -20.10
CA ILE A 201 -19.10 -0.03 -19.87
C ILE A 201 -19.51 -1.01 -20.98
N LEU A 202 -20.80 -1.03 -21.33
CA LEU A 202 -21.33 -1.97 -22.33
C LEU A 202 -20.81 -1.70 -23.74
N LYS A 203 -20.49 -0.45 -24.09
CA LYS A 203 -19.95 -0.04 -25.39
C LYS A 203 -18.42 -0.22 -25.49
N GLY A 204 -17.71 -0.02 -24.37
CA GLY A 204 -16.25 -0.09 -24.33
C GLY A 204 -15.69 -1.50 -24.34
N SER A 205 -16.49 -2.49 -23.94
CA SER A 205 -16.02 -3.87 -23.86
C SER A 205 -16.08 -4.57 -25.20
N SER A 206 -14.93 -4.98 -25.72
CA SER A 206 -14.86 -5.73 -26.99
C SER A 206 -15.52 -7.10 -26.84
N SER A 207 -16.34 -7.48 -27.83
CA SER A 207 -17.14 -8.72 -27.86
C SER A 207 -16.35 -10.03 -28.03
N ALA A 208 -15.02 -9.98 -28.06
CA ALA A 208 -14.17 -11.17 -28.16
C ALA A 208 -13.88 -11.74 -26.77
N ILE A 209 -13.87 -13.07 -26.62
CA ILE A 209 -13.38 -13.76 -25.44
C ILE A 209 -11.87 -13.45 -25.33
N THR A 210 -11.56 -12.39 -24.59
CA THR A 210 -10.20 -11.90 -24.37
C THR A 210 -9.75 -12.28 -22.96
N ALA A 211 -8.45 -12.21 -22.72
CA ALA A 211 -7.91 -12.49 -21.38
C ALA A 211 -8.59 -11.61 -20.29
N PRO A 212 -8.87 -12.15 -19.11
CA PRO A 212 -9.53 -11.42 -18.02
C PRO A 212 -8.87 -10.08 -17.69
N GLU A 213 -7.54 -10.00 -17.79
CA GLU A 213 -6.77 -8.77 -17.57
C GLU A 213 -7.14 -7.65 -18.55
N LYS A 214 -7.52 -7.99 -19.79
CA LYS A 214 -7.88 -6.98 -20.78
C LYS A 214 -9.18 -6.27 -20.40
N HIS A 215 -10.19 -7.00 -19.96
CA HIS A 215 -11.43 -6.40 -19.47
C HIS A 215 -11.21 -5.56 -18.23
N LEU A 216 -10.29 -6.00 -17.33
CA LEU A 216 -9.92 -5.21 -16.17
C LEU A 216 -9.21 -3.90 -16.57
N ASN A 217 -8.35 -3.93 -17.59
CA ASN A 217 -7.71 -2.73 -18.13
C ASN A 217 -8.76 -1.77 -18.74
N GLU A 218 -9.72 -2.31 -19.51
CA GLU A 218 -10.80 -1.53 -20.13
C GLU A 218 -11.65 -0.78 -19.09
N ILE A 219 -12.01 -1.42 -17.96
CA ILE A 219 -12.77 -0.72 -16.91
C ILE A 219 -11.94 0.34 -16.21
N TYR A 220 -10.63 0.09 -15.97
CA TYR A 220 -9.76 1.11 -15.40
C TYR A 220 -9.57 2.30 -16.33
N LEU A 221 -9.39 2.07 -17.64
CA LEU A 221 -9.33 3.13 -18.64
C LEU A 221 -10.63 3.93 -18.66
N ALA A 222 -11.79 3.26 -18.66
CA ALA A 222 -13.08 3.93 -18.65
C ALA A 222 -13.27 4.85 -17.44
N VAL A 223 -12.78 4.44 -16.25
CA VAL A 223 -12.81 5.27 -15.04
C VAL A 223 -11.89 6.50 -15.22
N LEU A 224 -10.66 6.29 -15.66
CA LEU A 224 -9.66 7.36 -15.82
C LEU A 224 -10.07 8.36 -16.92
N GLU A 225 -10.52 7.87 -18.09
CA GLU A 225 -11.02 8.72 -19.18
C GLU A 225 -12.24 9.54 -18.75
N HIS A 226 -13.09 8.95 -17.91
CA HIS A 226 -14.27 9.64 -17.38
C HIS A 226 -13.91 10.77 -16.40
N SER A 227 -12.80 10.64 -15.67
CA SER A 227 -12.34 11.68 -14.74
C SER A 227 -11.82 12.93 -15.45
N ILE A 228 -11.56 12.83 -16.78
CA ILE A 228 -11.15 13.97 -17.59
C ILE A 228 -12.38 14.52 -18.33
N PHE A 229 -12.74 15.75 -17.99
CA PHE A 229 -13.94 16.35 -18.56
C PHE A 229 -13.83 16.51 -20.08
N SER A 230 -14.77 15.93 -20.83
CA SER A 230 -14.76 15.91 -22.30
C SER A 230 -14.90 17.32 -22.94
N GLY A 231 -15.35 18.31 -22.18
CA GLY A 231 -15.49 19.70 -22.63
C GLY A 231 -14.25 20.56 -22.47
N TYR A 232 -13.16 20.02 -21.93
CA TYR A 232 -11.88 20.73 -21.82
C TYR A 232 -11.25 20.95 -23.20
N SER A 233 -10.53 22.07 -23.35
CA SER A 233 -9.61 22.28 -24.47
C SER A 233 -8.47 21.26 -24.43
N GLU A 234 -7.71 21.09 -25.51
CA GLU A 234 -6.59 20.14 -25.52
C GLU A 234 -5.50 20.51 -24.49
N GLU A 235 -5.27 21.81 -24.26
CA GLU A 235 -4.34 22.29 -23.23
C GLU A 235 -4.84 21.96 -21.81
N GLU A 236 -6.12 22.20 -21.52
CA GLU A 236 -6.73 21.84 -20.23
C GLU A 236 -6.75 20.33 -19.99
N LYS A 237 -6.95 19.52 -21.02
CA LYS A 237 -6.84 18.06 -20.92
C LYS A 237 -5.42 17.63 -20.57
N GLU A 238 -4.42 18.19 -21.25
CA GLU A 238 -3.01 17.86 -20.97
C GLU A 238 -2.63 18.22 -19.53
N GLU A 239 -3.09 19.36 -19.03
CA GLU A 239 -2.90 19.75 -17.63
C GLU A 239 -3.59 18.77 -16.68
N ALA A 240 -4.84 18.38 -16.96
CA ALA A 240 -5.59 17.40 -16.17
C ALA A 240 -4.90 16.01 -16.19
N TYR A 241 -4.40 15.57 -17.36
CA TYR A 241 -3.61 14.34 -17.46
C TYR A 241 -2.34 14.38 -16.62
N ASN A 242 -1.61 15.49 -16.68
CA ASN A 242 -0.38 15.64 -15.91
C ASN A 242 -0.65 15.66 -14.40
N MET A 243 -1.69 16.36 -13.95
CA MET A 243 -2.12 16.38 -12.58
C MET A 243 -2.53 14.98 -12.09
N LEU A 244 -3.31 14.26 -12.90
CA LEU A 244 -3.75 12.91 -12.61
C LEU A 244 -2.57 11.93 -12.50
N LYS A 245 -1.62 11.97 -13.45
CA LYS A 245 -0.40 11.15 -13.41
C LYS A 245 0.46 11.46 -12.20
N HIS A 246 0.65 12.74 -11.89
CA HIS A 246 1.44 13.18 -10.75
C HIS A 246 0.84 12.67 -9.44
N THR A 247 -0.47 12.82 -9.27
CA THR A 247 -1.16 12.45 -8.03
C THR A 247 -1.32 10.94 -7.89
N LEU A 248 -1.81 10.25 -8.93
CA LEU A 248 -1.95 8.78 -8.92
C LEU A 248 -0.59 8.09 -8.89
N GLY A 249 0.37 8.62 -9.66
CA GLY A 249 1.74 8.11 -9.67
C GLY A 249 2.34 8.12 -8.27
N SER A 250 2.13 9.21 -7.54
CA SER A 250 2.57 9.29 -6.15
C SER A 250 1.87 8.26 -5.26
N ILE A 251 0.53 8.13 -5.35
CA ILE A 251 -0.23 7.17 -4.51
C ILE A 251 0.23 5.73 -4.74
N VAL A 252 0.43 5.32 -6.00
CA VAL A 252 0.77 3.91 -6.30
C VAL A 252 2.18 3.51 -5.87
N VAL A 253 3.07 4.49 -5.62
CA VAL A 253 4.43 4.23 -5.14
C VAL A 253 4.65 4.64 -3.68
N LEU A 254 3.62 5.15 -2.97
CA LEU A 254 3.71 5.42 -1.53
C LEU A 254 4.12 4.16 -0.75
N LEU A 255 5.03 4.34 0.21
CA LEU A 255 5.50 3.29 1.11
C LEU A 255 4.63 3.13 2.37
N SER A 256 3.84 4.16 2.67
CA SER A 256 2.80 4.13 3.70
C SER A 256 1.66 5.05 3.25
N PRO A 257 0.39 4.64 3.42
CA PRO A 257 -0.73 5.46 2.97
C PRO A 257 -0.79 6.81 3.70
N LEU A 258 -1.11 7.87 2.98
CA LEU A 258 -1.28 9.24 3.49
C LEU A 258 -2.71 9.73 3.24
N SER A 259 -3.16 10.67 4.06
CA SER A 259 -4.42 11.38 3.84
C SER A 259 -4.30 12.35 2.65
N THR A 260 -5.45 12.79 2.10
CA THR A 260 -5.45 13.80 1.02
C THR A 260 -4.75 15.08 1.43
N SER A 261 -4.93 15.52 2.68
CA SER A 261 -4.26 16.70 3.23
C SER A 261 -2.76 16.52 3.35
N SER A 262 -2.30 15.34 3.82
CA SER A 262 -0.87 15.04 3.94
C SER A 262 -0.22 14.88 2.56
N LEU A 263 -0.93 14.28 1.60
CA LEU A 263 -0.46 14.11 0.23
C LEU A 263 -0.31 15.48 -0.46
N SER A 264 -1.28 16.39 -0.30
CA SER A 264 -1.19 17.74 -0.88
C SER A 264 0.02 18.51 -0.37
N ARG A 265 0.33 18.43 0.92
CA ARG A 265 1.53 19.05 1.50
C ARG A 265 2.82 18.41 1.00
N LEU A 266 2.86 17.08 0.90
CA LEU A 266 4.03 16.35 0.42
C LEU A 266 4.35 16.66 -1.05
N LEU A 267 3.31 16.80 -1.89
CA LEU A 267 3.44 17.09 -3.32
C LEU A 267 3.49 18.58 -3.65
N HIS A 268 3.40 19.46 -2.63
CA HIS A 268 3.32 20.91 -2.80
C HIS A 268 2.17 21.36 -3.71
N LEU A 269 1.06 20.60 -3.68
CA LEU A 269 -0.19 20.92 -4.38
C LEU A 269 -1.19 21.55 -3.43
N SER A 270 -2.11 22.36 -3.94
CA SER A 270 -3.22 22.80 -3.10
C SER A 270 -4.13 21.64 -2.76
N LYS A 271 -4.71 21.63 -1.55
CA LYS A 271 -5.68 20.61 -1.15
C LYS A 271 -6.85 20.54 -2.14
N LYS A 272 -7.29 21.68 -2.68
CA LYS A 272 -8.38 21.76 -3.64
C LYS A 272 -8.04 21.03 -4.95
N GLU A 273 -6.83 21.15 -5.45
CA GLU A 273 -6.39 20.42 -6.66
C GLU A 273 -6.41 18.92 -6.43
N VAL A 274 -5.90 18.45 -5.29
CA VAL A 274 -5.91 17.02 -4.94
C VAL A 274 -7.34 16.50 -4.79
N ASP A 275 -8.20 17.21 -4.05
CA ASP A 275 -9.59 16.82 -3.83
C ASP A 275 -10.37 16.79 -5.16
N GLN A 276 -10.17 17.76 -6.05
CA GLN A 276 -10.77 17.78 -7.38
C GLN A 276 -10.29 16.63 -8.26
N THR A 277 -9.00 16.30 -8.21
CA THR A 277 -8.43 15.17 -8.97
C THR A 277 -9.06 13.84 -8.51
N PHE A 278 -9.43 13.73 -7.24
CA PHE A 278 -9.99 12.49 -6.69
C PHE A 278 -11.51 12.37 -6.82
N GLU A 279 -12.22 13.45 -7.15
CA GLU A 279 -13.70 13.50 -7.14
C GLU A 279 -14.35 12.41 -8.00
N ASP A 280 -13.72 12.02 -9.10
CA ASP A 280 -14.23 10.99 -10.01
C ASP A 280 -13.49 9.64 -9.91
N LEU A 281 -12.65 9.43 -8.87
CA LEU A 281 -11.80 8.24 -8.73
C LEU A 281 -12.22 7.26 -7.64
N TYR A 282 -13.37 7.45 -6.98
CA TYR A 282 -13.87 6.57 -5.92
C TYR A 282 -14.08 5.11 -6.38
N ALA A 283 -14.22 4.86 -7.67
CA ALA A 283 -14.34 3.50 -8.21
C ALA A 283 -13.04 2.68 -8.06
N ILE A 284 -11.90 3.37 -7.98
CA ILE A 284 -10.55 2.76 -7.94
C ILE A 284 -9.78 3.11 -6.67
N LEU A 285 -10.13 4.21 -6.00
CA LEU A 285 -9.56 4.65 -4.74
C LEU A 285 -10.58 4.58 -3.61
N ASP A 286 -10.15 4.14 -2.45
CA ASP A 286 -10.86 4.28 -1.19
C ASP A 286 -10.48 5.63 -0.57
N ILE A 287 -11.36 6.60 -0.71
CA ILE A 287 -11.18 7.98 -0.26
C ILE A 287 -12.14 8.22 0.90
N PRO A 288 -11.65 8.25 2.15
CA PRO A 288 -12.48 8.49 3.32
C PRO A 288 -13.12 9.89 3.30
N GLU A 289 -14.36 9.99 3.80
CA GLU A 289 -15.04 11.29 3.98
C GLU A 289 -14.26 12.21 4.92
N ASP A 290 -13.67 11.67 5.97
CA ASP A 290 -12.78 12.40 6.86
C ASP A 290 -11.37 12.46 6.23
N SER A 291 -10.97 13.66 5.82
CA SER A 291 -9.69 13.94 5.15
C SER A 291 -8.45 13.69 6.00
N THR A 292 -8.60 13.26 7.25
CA THR A 292 -7.49 12.85 8.14
C THR A 292 -7.12 11.38 7.96
N TYR A 293 -8.04 10.56 7.42
CA TYR A 293 -7.76 9.16 7.13
C TYR A 293 -7.01 8.99 5.80
N PRO A 294 -6.17 7.94 5.70
CA PRO A 294 -5.35 7.72 4.51
C PRO A 294 -6.17 7.21 3.32
N VAL A 295 -5.84 7.74 2.14
CA VAL A 295 -6.32 7.23 0.84
C VAL A 295 -5.64 5.90 0.52
N ARG A 296 -6.39 4.96 -0.04
CA ARG A 296 -5.89 3.63 -0.42
C ARG A 296 -6.38 3.23 -1.80
N LEU A 297 -5.67 2.32 -2.44
CA LEU A 297 -6.18 1.62 -3.61
C LEU A 297 -7.22 0.58 -3.16
N HIS A 298 -8.33 0.45 -3.86
CA HIS A 298 -9.27 -0.65 -3.60
C HIS A 298 -8.67 -2.02 -3.90
N HIS A 299 -7.70 -2.09 -4.83
CA HIS A 299 -7.06 -3.34 -5.20
C HIS A 299 -5.67 -3.10 -5.81
N PRO A 300 -4.66 -3.94 -5.51
CA PRO A 300 -3.30 -3.77 -6.01
C PRO A 300 -3.16 -3.89 -7.54
N SER A 301 -4.08 -4.59 -8.23
CA SER A 301 -4.04 -4.68 -9.70
C SER A 301 -4.14 -3.33 -10.42
N PHE A 302 -4.70 -2.30 -9.78
CA PHE A 302 -4.71 -0.95 -10.33
C PHE A 302 -3.30 -0.34 -10.35
N ARG A 303 -2.49 -0.61 -9.32
CA ARG A 303 -1.07 -0.26 -9.33
C ARG A 303 -0.33 -0.96 -10.45
N ASP A 304 -0.52 -2.29 -10.58
CA ASP A 304 0.11 -3.10 -11.63
C ASP A 304 -0.28 -2.59 -13.02
N PHE A 305 -1.52 -2.12 -13.18
CA PHE A 305 -2.04 -1.52 -14.40
C PHE A 305 -1.32 -0.19 -14.72
N LEU A 306 -1.25 0.76 -13.79
CA LEU A 306 -0.64 2.07 -14.02
C LEU A 306 0.88 2.02 -14.27
N LEU A 307 1.57 1.07 -13.65
CA LEU A 307 3.02 0.88 -13.82
C LEU A 307 3.39 0.12 -15.10
N ASN A 308 2.42 -0.40 -15.85
CA ASN A 308 2.64 -1.13 -17.09
C ASN A 308 2.16 -0.34 -18.30
N LYS A 309 3.11 0.17 -19.10
CA LYS A 309 2.86 1.04 -20.26
C LYS A 309 1.95 0.40 -21.32
N ASP A 310 2.09 -0.90 -21.55
CA ASP A 310 1.30 -1.62 -22.56
C ASP A 310 -0.17 -1.79 -22.13
N ARG A 311 -0.48 -1.64 -20.84
CA ARG A 311 -1.82 -1.81 -20.27
C ARG A 311 -2.59 -0.51 -20.16
N CYS A 312 -1.94 0.58 -19.78
CA CYS A 312 -2.58 1.85 -19.41
C CYS A 312 -2.38 2.99 -20.41
N GLY A 313 -1.55 2.79 -21.46
CA GLY A 313 -1.36 3.79 -22.52
C GLY A 313 -0.89 5.15 -21.97
N ASP A 314 -1.68 6.20 -22.25
CA ASP A 314 -1.36 7.57 -21.88
C ASP A 314 -1.37 7.83 -20.37
N PHE A 315 -2.02 6.96 -19.58
CA PHE A 315 -2.02 7.04 -18.11
C PHE A 315 -0.81 6.37 -17.45
N TRP A 316 0.15 5.92 -18.25
CA TRP A 316 1.34 5.27 -17.73
C TRP A 316 2.12 6.14 -16.76
N VAL A 317 2.49 5.53 -15.65
CA VAL A 317 3.31 6.11 -14.58
C VAL A 317 4.71 5.52 -14.67
N ASP A 318 5.72 6.35 -14.87
CA ASP A 318 7.11 5.93 -14.72
C ASP A 318 7.41 5.76 -13.25
N ASN A 319 7.73 4.53 -12.86
CA ASN A 319 8.01 4.19 -11.46
C ASN A 319 9.20 4.97 -10.88
N LYS A 320 10.25 5.19 -11.67
CA LYS A 320 11.43 5.94 -11.24
C LYS A 320 11.12 7.41 -11.06
N GLU A 321 10.43 8.00 -12.03
CA GLU A 321 10.01 9.40 -11.98
C GLU A 321 9.07 9.65 -10.79
N ALA A 322 8.09 8.78 -10.55
CA ALA A 322 7.18 8.90 -9.41
C ALA A 322 7.93 8.83 -8.06
N HIS A 323 8.92 7.95 -7.96
CA HIS A 323 9.79 7.91 -6.77
C HIS A 323 10.65 9.16 -6.63
N GLN A 324 11.16 9.73 -7.75
CA GLN A 324 11.92 10.97 -7.73
C GLN A 324 11.07 12.15 -7.23
N ILE A 325 9.85 12.28 -7.73
CA ILE A 325 8.88 13.32 -7.30
C ILE A 325 8.67 13.25 -5.78
N LEU A 326 8.46 12.03 -5.24
CA LEU A 326 8.28 11.86 -3.80
C LEU A 326 9.55 12.12 -3.00
N ALA A 327 10.73 11.75 -3.51
CA ALA A 327 12.01 12.08 -2.85
C ALA A 327 12.20 13.60 -2.76
N ASP A 328 11.99 14.30 -3.86
CA ASP A 328 12.10 15.77 -3.93
C ASP A 328 11.08 16.46 -3.02
N GLY A 329 9.82 16.00 -3.02
CA GLY A 329 8.77 16.51 -2.15
C GLY A 329 9.08 16.28 -0.67
N CYS A 330 9.59 15.10 -0.31
CA CYS A 330 10.03 14.81 1.07
C CYS A 330 11.16 15.75 1.51
N ILE A 331 12.20 15.91 0.68
CA ILE A 331 13.35 16.77 1.00
C ILE A 331 12.91 18.24 1.14
N GLN A 332 12.08 18.71 0.24
CA GLN A 332 11.55 20.08 0.30
C GLN A 332 10.71 20.28 1.55
N LEU A 333 9.75 19.41 1.85
CA LEU A 333 8.89 19.47 3.04
C LEU A 333 9.72 19.48 4.33
N MET A 334 10.74 18.62 4.41
CA MET A 334 11.64 18.57 5.56
C MET A 334 12.49 19.84 5.69
N SER A 335 12.98 20.37 4.57
CA SER A 335 13.76 21.63 4.57
C SER A 335 12.95 22.84 5.06
N GLU A 336 11.66 22.87 4.77
CA GLU A 336 10.74 23.93 5.19
C GLU A 336 10.27 23.77 6.64
N THR A 337 10.21 22.51 7.14
CA THR A 337 9.56 22.21 8.43
C THR A 337 10.55 21.95 9.55
N LEU A 338 11.64 21.21 9.26
CA LEU A 338 12.57 20.79 10.30
C LEU A 338 13.42 21.94 10.82
N LYS A 339 13.45 22.10 12.12
CA LYS A 339 14.22 23.10 12.85
C LYS A 339 14.79 22.49 14.12
N LYS A 340 15.78 23.14 14.71
CA LYS A 340 16.28 22.79 16.04
C LYS A 340 15.15 22.91 17.06
N ASP A 341 15.07 21.94 17.98
CA ASP A 341 14.07 21.85 19.04
C ASP A 341 12.63 21.91 18.47
N ILE A 342 12.34 20.98 17.51
CA ILE A 342 11.08 20.95 16.76
C ILE A 342 9.85 20.87 17.68
N CYS A 343 9.99 20.22 18.84
CA CYS A 343 8.93 20.10 19.85
C CYS A 343 9.00 21.17 20.95
N GLU A 344 9.87 22.20 20.81
CA GLU A 344 10.00 23.35 21.71
C GLU A 344 10.15 22.98 23.20
N MET A 345 10.87 21.88 23.46
CA MET A 345 11.05 21.36 24.81
C MET A 345 12.05 22.16 25.63
N GLN A 346 12.95 22.93 25.03
CA GLN A 346 14.00 23.76 25.65
C GLN A 346 14.88 22.99 26.65
N ALA A 347 14.85 21.66 26.61
CA ALA A 347 15.54 20.76 27.52
C ALA A 347 16.30 19.69 26.72
N PRO A 348 17.62 19.87 26.49
CA PRO A 348 18.44 18.86 25.84
C PRO A 348 18.38 17.52 26.61
N GLY A 349 18.21 16.42 25.88
CA GLY A 349 18.13 15.08 26.49
C GLY A 349 16.74 14.65 26.95
N SER A 350 15.69 15.41 26.63
CA SER A 350 14.31 14.98 26.87
C SER A 350 14.01 13.66 26.12
N LEU A 351 13.38 12.71 26.83
CA LEU A 351 13.04 11.42 26.24
C LEU A 351 11.66 11.47 25.60
N ALA A 352 11.55 10.98 24.36
CA ALA A 352 10.28 10.86 23.65
C ALA A 352 9.23 10.00 24.40
N THR A 353 9.67 9.14 25.34
CA THR A 353 8.78 8.34 26.22
C THR A 353 8.06 9.16 27.27
N GLN A 354 8.53 10.36 27.58
CA GLN A 354 7.99 11.24 28.62
C GLN A 354 7.04 12.30 28.04
N VAL A 355 6.94 12.38 26.71
CA VAL A 355 6.09 13.34 26.01
C VAL A 355 4.89 12.62 25.41
N ASP A 356 3.73 13.27 25.49
CA ASP A 356 2.49 12.75 24.92
C ASP A 356 2.62 12.63 23.38
N SER A 357 2.22 11.47 22.83
CA SER A 357 2.31 11.21 21.40
C SER A 357 1.49 12.21 20.58
N SER A 358 0.34 12.66 21.10
CA SER A 358 -0.50 13.65 20.44
C SER A 358 0.18 15.02 20.29
N TYR A 359 1.09 15.35 21.23
CA TYR A 359 1.89 16.56 21.12
C TYR A 359 2.98 16.42 20.05
N VAL A 360 3.66 15.27 20.01
CA VAL A 360 4.65 14.97 18.98
C VAL A 360 4.00 14.98 17.58
N GLU A 361 2.80 14.43 17.43
CA GLU A 361 2.04 14.42 16.17
C GLU A 361 1.66 15.86 15.70
N LYS A 362 1.43 16.79 16.62
CA LYS A 362 1.22 18.20 16.27
C LYS A 362 2.49 18.89 15.77
N CYS A 363 3.64 18.57 16.36
CA CYS A 363 4.94 19.14 15.96
C CYS A 363 5.48 18.49 14.69
N LEU A 364 5.22 17.19 14.52
CA LEU A 364 5.63 16.36 13.40
C LEU A 364 4.39 15.67 12.79
N PRO A 365 3.61 16.37 11.94
CA PRO A 365 2.45 15.81 11.26
C PRO A 365 2.81 14.60 10.40
N SER A 366 1.80 13.79 10.03
CA SER A 366 1.99 12.50 9.36
C SER A 366 2.81 12.57 8.07
N GLU A 367 2.68 13.63 7.28
CA GLU A 367 3.48 13.86 6.06
C GLU A 367 4.96 14.16 6.38
N VAL A 368 5.24 14.86 7.47
CA VAL A 368 6.62 15.13 7.91
C VAL A 368 7.25 13.84 8.46
N GLN A 369 6.49 13.07 9.24
CA GLN A 369 6.94 11.74 9.69
C GLN A 369 7.21 10.82 8.51
N TYR A 370 6.32 10.81 7.51
CA TYR A 370 6.51 10.07 6.27
C TYR A 370 7.79 10.49 5.55
N ALA A 371 7.99 11.79 5.35
CA ALA A 371 9.17 12.32 4.71
C ALA A 371 10.44 11.88 5.45
N CYS A 372 10.50 12.04 6.78
CA CYS A 372 11.65 11.62 7.59
C CYS A 372 11.99 10.12 7.44
N LEU A 373 10.98 9.27 7.26
CA LEU A 373 11.15 7.81 7.21
C LEU A 373 11.51 7.28 5.82
N TYR A 374 10.98 7.89 4.75
CA TYR A 374 10.93 7.24 3.45
C TYR A 374 11.68 7.95 2.32
N TRP A 375 12.17 9.17 2.52
CA TRP A 375 12.84 9.94 1.46
C TRP A 375 14.05 9.23 0.85
N VAL A 376 14.85 8.54 1.67
CA VAL A 376 16.02 7.79 1.18
C VAL A 376 15.59 6.58 0.34
N GLN A 377 14.53 5.88 0.75
CA GLN A 377 14.02 4.75 -0.01
C GLN A 377 13.44 5.20 -1.36
N HIS A 378 12.76 6.34 -1.40
CA HIS A 378 12.31 6.93 -2.66
C HIS A 378 13.49 7.32 -3.55
N LEU A 379 14.50 7.94 -2.99
CA LEU A 379 15.73 8.30 -3.71
C LEU A 379 16.42 7.06 -4.31
N GLN A 380 16.54 5.98 -3.53
CA GLN A 380 17.13 4.72 -4.04
C GLN A 380 16.31 4.14 -5.21
N ARG A 381 14.99 4.17 -5.11
CA ARG A 381 14.09 3.58 -6.12
C ARG A 381 13.97 4.44 -7.38
N SER A 382 14.23 5.74 -7.28
CA SER A 382 14.31 6.62 -8.44
C SER A 382 15.54 6.29 -9.29
N GLY A 383 16.61 5.82 -8.66
CA GLY A 383 17.89 5.57 -9.32
C GLY A 383 18.60 6.85 -9.79
N ALA A 384 18.20 8.01 -9.29
CA ALA A 384 18.84 9.27 -9.61
C ALA A 384 20.27 9.31 -9.03
N PRO A 385 21.25 9.75 -9.80
CA PRO A 385 22.61 9.91 -9.33
C PRO A 385 22.68 11.03 -8.30
N LEU A 386 23.50 10.85 -7.26
CA LEU A 386 23.79 11.89 -6.28
C LEU A 386 25.02 12.67 -6.74
N SER A 387 24.96 13.99 -6.58
CA SER A 387 26.04 14.90 -6.95
C SER A 387 26.37 15.87 -5.81
N ASP A 388 27.59 16.36 -5.80
CA ASP A 388 27.97 17.42 -4.89
C ASP A 388 27.15 18.70 -5.17
N ASN A 389 26.67 19.34 -4.11
CA ASN A 389 25.82 20.52 -4.13
C ASN A 389 24.41 20.33 -4.73
N ASP A 390 23.96 19.07 -4.93
CA ASP A 390 22.56 18.80 -5.23
C ASP A 390 21.63 19.05 -4.01
N ARG A 391 20.34 18.87 -4.20
CA ARG A 391 19.33 19.07 -3.14
C ARG A 391 19.55 18.17 -1.93
N VAL A 392 20.00 16.94 -2.16
CA VAL A 392 20.29 15.96 -1.09
C VAL A 392 21.47 16.45 -0.24
N HIS A 393 22.56 16.86 -0.91
CA HIS A 393 23.75 17.39 -0.23
C HIS A 393 23.43 18.64 0.58
N GLN A 394 22.72 19.60 -0.01
CA GLN A 394 22.29 20.84 0.68
C GLN A 394 21.39 20.55 1.88
N PHE A 395 20.42 19.62 1.73
CA PHE A 395 19.56 19.19 2.82
C PHE A 395 20.36 18.57 3.97
N LEU A 396 21.27 17.66 3.69
CA LEU A 396 22.10 17.02 4.71
C LEU A 396 23.00 18.03 5.43
N GLN A 397 23.61 18.97 4.72
CA GLN A 397 24.42 20.02 5.35
C GLN A 397 23.62 20.89 6.33
N ALA A 398 22.39 21.24 5.97
CA ALA A 398 21.57 22.16 6.76
C ALA A 398 20.74 21.45 7.84
N HIS A 399 20.26 20.24 7.59
CA HIS A 399 19.16 19.64 8.36
C HIS A 399 19.44 18.22 8.90
N ILE A 400 20.63 17.63 8.73
CA ILE A 400 20.91 16.26 9.21
C ILE A 400 20.61 16.10 10.72
N LEU A 401 21.01 17.07 11.54
CA LEU A 401 20.76 17.01 12.99
C LEU A 401 19.27 17.19 13.32
N HIS A 402 18.57 18.04 12.60
CA HIS A 402 17.14 18.24 12.76
C HIS A 402 16.35 17.00 12.35
N TRP A 403 16.79 16.31 11.29
CA TRP A 403 16.20 15.04 10.84
C TRP A 403 16.42 13.92 11.87
N LEU A 404 17.63 13.79 12.44
CA LEU A 404 17.90 12.83 13.51
C LEU A 404 17.09 13.13 14.78
N GLU A 405 16.93 14.41 15.12
CA GLU A 405 16.06 14.84 16.21
C GLU A 405 14.60 14.43 15.95
N ALA A 406 14.06 14.72 14.77
CA ALA A 406 12.71 14.32 14.37
C ALA A 406 12.52 12.79 14.47
N LEU A 407 13.48 12.00 13.94
CA LEU A 407 13.47 10.53 14.05
C LEU A 407 13.50 10.04 15.50
N SER A 408 14.21 10.74 16.38
CA SER A 408 14.23 10.44 17.83
C SER A 408 12.86 10.66 18.45
N TRP A 409 12.19 11.76 18.14
CA TRP A 409 10.84 12.07 18.65
C TRP A 409 9.80 11.03 18.21
N ILE A 410 9.84 10.56 16.97
CA ILE A 410 8.95 9.49 16.49
C ILE A 410 9.46 8.08 16.83
N ARG A 411 10.53 7.96 17.62
CA ARG A 411 11.15 6.69 18.08
C ARG A 411 11.61 5.79 16.95
N LYS A 412 12.16 6.39 15.89
CA LYS A 412 12.58 5.74 14.65
C LYS A 412 14.05 6.00 14.30
N ILE A 413 14.89 6.22 15.30
CA ILE A 413 16.32 6.48 15.09
C ILE A 413 17.05 5.31 14.40
N SER A 414 16.61 4.07 14.65
CA SER A 414 17.18 2.87 13.98
C SER A 414 16.92 2.90 12.47
N ASP A 415 15.72 3.35 12.04
CA ASP A 415 15.39 3.54 10.62
C ASP A 415 16.29 4.61 10.00
N GLY A 416 16.64 5.67 10.75
CA GLY A 416 17.60 6.70 10.34
C GLY A 416 19.01 6.15 10.11
N ILE A 417 19.50 5.27 10.98
CA ILE A 417 20.79 4.62 10.81
C ILE A 417 20.84 3.78 9.54
N ILE A 418 19.78 3.00 9.28
CA ILE A 418 19.64 2.21 8.04
C ILE A 418 19.61 3.14 6.81
N ALA A 419 18.90 4.26 6.89
CA ALA A 419 18.84 5.24 5.82
C ALA A 419 20.22 5.87 5.52
N ILE A 420 21.02 6.19 6.56
CA ILE A 420 22.38 6.72 6.39
C ILE A 420 23.28 5.68 5.67
N HIS A 421 23.25 4.42 6.07
CA HIS A 421 24.01 3.38 5.37
C HIS A 421 23.56 3.20 3.92
N SER A 422 22.27 3.36 3.67
CA SER A 422 21.72 3.33 2.31
C SER A 422 22.22 4.50 1.46
N LEU A 423 22.33 5.69 2.04
CA LEU A 423 22.93 6.86 1.37
C LEU A 423 24.41 6.67 1.07
N GLU A 424 25.18 6.13 2.01
CA GLU A 424 26.60 5.80 1.78
C GLU A 424 26.77 4.86 0.58
N ALA A 425 25.92 3.84 0.46
CA ALA A 425 25.94 2.93 -0.67
C ALA A 425 25.63 3.62 -2.01
N LEU A 426 24.65 4.56 -2.03
CA LEU A 426 24.31 5.35 -3.21
C LEU A 426 25.46 6.26 -3.66
N ILE A 427 26.13 6.93 -2.73
CA ILE A 427 27.28 7.79 -3.01
C ILE A 427 28.42 6.96 -3.58
N SER A 428 28.72 5.79 -3.01
CA SER A 428 29.77 4.91 -3.49
C SER A 428 29.53 4.41 -4.91
N VAL A 429 28.28 4.08 -5.26
CA VAL A 429 27.89 3.67 -6.62
C VAL A 429 28.03 4.83 -7.59
N SER A 430 27.61 6.05 -7.20
CA SER A 430 27.70 7.25 -8.03
C SER A 430 29.16 7.59 -8.38
N LEU A 431 30.07 7.52 -7.42
CA LEU A 431 31.49 7.73 -7.65
C LEU A 431 32.11 6.69 -8.61
N LEU A 432 31.70 5.43 -8.50
CA LEU A 432 32.13 4.38 -9.43
C LEU A 432 31.61 4.63 -10.85
N THR A 433 30.35 5.07 -10.99
CA THR A 433 29.75 5.39 -12.30
C THR A 433 30.48 6.55 -12.97
N ILE A 434 30.77 7.63 -12.24
CA ILE A 434 31.54 8.77 -12.74
C ILE A 434 32.95 8.36 -13.16
N TYR A 435 33.59 7.47 -12.39
CA TYR A 435 34.92 6.92 -12.73
C TYR A 435 34.91 6.08 -14.00
N TYR A 436 33.86 5.25 -14.20
CA TYR A 436 33.68 4.47 -15.42
C TYR A 436 33.37 5.36 -16.64
N GLU A 437 32.51 6.35 -16.52
CA GLU A 437 32.19 7.29 -17.60
C GLU A 437 33.38 8.15 -18.00
N THR A 438 34.20 8.58 -17.04
CA THR A 438 35.44 9.30 -17.33
C THR A 438 36.47 8.44 -18.03
N LEU A 439 36.58 7.15 -17.68
CA LEU A 439 37.48 6.20 -18.36
C LEU A 439 37.00 5.86 -19.79
N THR A 440 35.69 5.70 -20.00
CA THR A 440 35.10 5.42 -21.33
C THR A 440 35.18 6.61 -22.27
N ASN A 441 35.23 7.84 -21.78
CA ASN A 441 35.44 9.06 -22.58
C ASN A 441 36.91 9.40 -22.85
N LEU A 442 37.82 8.66 -22.25
CA LEU A 442 39.29 8.78 -22.45
C LEU A 442 39.89 7.75 -23.43
N TYR A 443 39.04 6.83 -23.91
CA TYR A 443 39.34 5.86 -24.98
C TYR A 443 38.46 6.12 -26.19
#